data_081685f5a74375f8e698cd05722d1a96
#
_entry.id   081685f5a74375f8e698cd05722d1a96
#
_cell.length_a   1.000
_cell.length_b   1.000
_cell.length_c   1.000
_cell.angle_alpha   90.00
_cell.angle_beta   90.00
_cell.angle_gamma   90.00
#
_symmetry.space_group_name_H-M   'P 1'
#
loop_
_entity.id
_entity.type
_entity.pdbx_description
1 polymer ?
#
loop_
_entity_poly.entity_id
_entity_poly.type
_entity_poly.pdbx_seq_one_letter_code
_entity_poly.pdbx_strand_id
1 'polypeptide(L)'
;MGGCLDLGGEDGRSHGGAVSFSALVWGRWRKAWVGASVVCLLLVGCSRQEAKAAPDAVSRLQAVAPADPAKFPALRESKHWSNPYLVVRPEAVGLLTEVAANEEQILKPEDVLKALAELPVSAWPYGRAVAILVDAKATSSEQDKIALRRNRGIVAGELQSAHVAINWIPSS
;
A
#
# COMPACT_ATOMS: atom_id res chain seq x y z
N MET A 1 31.09 -46.60 12.55
CA MET A 1 29.82 -47.20 12.88
C MET A 1 28.77 -46.23 12.34
N GLY A 2 28.15 -46.34 11.18
CA GLY A 2 27.70 -47.52 10.45
C GLY A 2 26.19 -47.48 10.45
N GLY A 3 25.58 -47.33 9.27
CA GLY A 3 24.17 -47.41 8.98
C GLY A 3 23.73 -46.29 8.02
N CYS A 4 23.75 -46.34 6.78
CA CYS A 4 23.29 -47.11 5.60
C CYS A 4 21.83 -47.59 5.64
N LEU A 5 21.15 -47.28 4.50
CA LEU A 5 19.96 -47.85 3.89
C LEU A 5 18.65 -47.29 4.42
N ASP A 6 17.67 -46.93 3.60
CA ASP A 6 17.07 -47.76 2.57
C ASP A 6 16.34 -46.93 1.49
N LEU A 7 16.37 -47.47 0.29
CA LEU A 7 15.69 -47.12 -0.96
C LEU A 7 14.33 -47.80 -1.01
N GLY A 8 13.31 -47.10 -1.50
CA GLY A 8 12.08 -47.67 -1.97
C GLY A 8 11.27 -46.52 -2.61
N GLY A 9 11.02 -46.38 -3.83
CA GLY A 9 10.96 -47.28 -4.99
C GLY A 9 9.60 -47.96 -5.09
N GLU A 10 8.62 -47.36 -5.80
CA GLU A 10 7.49 -48.03 -6.49
C GLU A 10 6.76 -46.97 -7.32
N ASP A 11 6.92 -46.99 -8.53
CA ASP A 11 6.29 -47.49 -9.74
C ASP A 11 4.77 -47.79 -9.63
N GLY A 12 3.99 -47.09 -10.41
CA GLY A 12 2.58 -47.33 -10.64
C GLY A 12 2.06 -46.51 -11.82
N ARG A 13 2.46 -46.82 -13.03
CA ARG A 13 1.68 -47.36 -14.18
C ARG A 13 0.20 -46.94 -14.23
N SER A 14 -0.11 -46.05 -15.22
CA SER A 14 -0.79 -46.42 -16.44
C SER A 14 -2.29 -46.81 -16.33
N HIS A 15 -3.11 -46.00 -16.99
CA HIS A 15 -4.23 -46.34 -17.84
C HIS A 15 -4.69 -45.02 -18.47
N GLY A 16 -4.58 -44.72 -19.70
CA GLY A 16 -4.91 -45.44 -20.91
C GLY A 16 -6.43 -45.45 -21.09
N GLY A 17 -7.07 -44.36 -21.47
CA GLY A 17 -8.47 -44.28 -21.81
C GLY A 17 -8.63 -43.42 -23.05
N ALA A 18 -8.36 -44.03 -24.19
CA ALA A 18 -8.76 -43.52 -25.49
C ALA A 18 -10.28 -43.70 -25.62
N VAL A 19 -10.99 -42.62 -25.80
CA VAL A 19 -12.37 -42.67 -26.28
C VAL A 19 -12.45 -42.03 -27.65
N SER A 20 -12.72 -42.94 -28.52
CA SER A 20 -12.86 -42.87 -29.96
C SER A 20 -14.01 -41.93 -30.36
N PHE A 21 -13.72 -41.13 -31.33
CA PHE A 21 -14.52 -40.63 -32.43
C PHE A 21 -15.99 -41.06 -32.54
N SER A 22 -16.85 -40.09 -32.68
CA SER A 22 -17.93 -40.17 -33.64
C SER A 22 -18.11 -38.81 -34.33
N ALA A 23 -17.67 -38.82 -35.57
CA ALA A 23 -17.96 -37.80 -36.54
C ALA A 23 -19.44 -37.90 -36.98
N LEU A 24 -19.91 -36.87 -37.61
CA LEU A 24 -21.16 -36.73 -38.35
C LEU A 24 -22.30 -36.05 -37.57
N VAL A 25 -22.39 -34.76 -37.69
CA VAL A 25 -23.55 -34.11 -38.34
C VAL A 25 -23.09 -32.80 -38.98
N TRP A 26 -22.83 -32.83 -40.26
CA TRP A 26 -22.86 -31.69 -41.14
C TRP A 26 -24.31 -31.26 -41.33
N GLY A 27 -24.64 -30.03 -41.00
CA GLY A 27 -25.98 -29.52 -41.21
C GLY A 27 -26.15 -28.07 -40.87
N ARG A 28 -25.81 -27.19 -41.82
CA ARG A 28 -26.58 -25.97 -42.12
C ARG A 28 -27.01 -25.07 -40.94
N TRP A 29 -26.08 -24.33 -40.35
CA TRP A 29 -26.44 -23.04 -39.75
C TRP A 29 -25.33 -22.00 -40.01
N ARG A 30 -25.11 -21.73 -41.29
CA ARG A 30 -24.39 -20.51 -41.73
C ARG A 30 -25.44 -19.44 -41.85
N LYS A 31 -25.35 -18.40 -41.06
CA LYS A 31 -25.96 -17.06 -41.11
C LYS A 31 -26.67 -16.78 -39.77
N ALA A 32 -25.98 -16.24 -38.80
CA ALA A 32 -26.44 -15.30 -37.79
C ALA A 32 -25.49 -15.20 -36.59
N TRP A 33 -24.19 -14.97 -36.77
CA TRP A 33 -23.32 -14.66 -35.65
C TRP A 33 -22.22 -13.67 -36.06
N VAL A 34 -22.61 -12.52 -36.63
CA VAL A 34 -21.69 -11.41 -36.93
C VAL A 34 -21.98 -10.16 -36.09
N GLY A 35 -22.97 -10.23 -35.20
CA GLY A 35 -23.41 -9.07 -34.44
C GLY A 35 -23.05 -8.99 -32.96
N ALA A 36 -22.44 -10.01 -32.38
CA ALA A 36 -22.28 -10.08 -30.91
C ALA A 36 -20.84 -9.94 -30.38
N SER A 37 -19.84 -9.80 -31.25
CA SER A 37 -18.42 -9.77 -30.80
C SER A 37 -17.82 -8.39 -30.54
N VAL A 38 -18.55 -7.31 -30.75
CA VAL A 38 -18.00 -5.95 -30.58
C VAL A 38 -18.36 -5.31 -29.22
N VAL A 39 -19.32 -5.87 -28.48
CA VAL A 39 -19.76 -5.28 -27.21
C VAL A 39 -18.95 -5.74 -25.99
N CYS A 40 -18.22 -6.86 -26.07
CA CYS A 40 -17.43 -7.35 -24.91
C CYS A 40 -16.03 -6.76 -24.75
N LEU A 41 -15.56 -5.91 -25.68
CA LEU A 41 -14.21 -5.31 -25.62
C LEU A 41 -14.15 -3.95 -24.90
N LEU A 42 -15.29 -3.44 -24.44
CA LEU A 42 -15.34 -2.14 -23.74
C LEU A 42 -15.47 -2.22 -22.22
N LEU A 43 -15.45 -3.42 -21.61
CA LEU A 43 -15.62 -3.57 -20.17
C LEU A 43 -14.36 -4.04 -19.43
N VAL A 44 -13.21 -4.18 -20.08
CA VAL A 44 -11.93 -4.38 -19.39
C VAL A 44 -11.17 -3.05 -19.34
N GLY A 45 -11.87 -1.98 -19.03
CA GLY A 45 -11.27 -0.83 -18.42
C GLY A 45 -10.98 -1.23 -16.98
N CYS A 46 -9.80 -1.80 -16.70
CA CYS A 46 -9.24 -1.76 -15.36
C CYS A 46 -9.20 -0.29 -14.95
N SER A 47 -10.26 0.20 -14.37
CA SER A 47 -10.21 1.40 -13.55
C SER A 47 -9.31 1.04 -12.37
N ARG A 48 -8.01 1.19 -12.60
CA ARG A 48 -7.07 1.50 -11.54
C ARG A 48 -7.59 2.81 -10.98
N GLN A 49 -8.52 2.70 -10.08
CA GLN A 49 -8.92 3.80 -9.24
C GLN A 49 -7.69 4.08 -8.37
N GLU A 50 -6.73 4.83 -8.94
CA GLU A 50 -5.83 5.60 -8.12
C GLU A 50 -6.77 6.31 -7.17
N ALA A 51 -6.64 5.98 -5.88
CA ALA A 51 -7.30 6.72 -4.81
C ALA A 51 -6.68 8.12 -4.87
N LYS A 52 -7.20 8.94 -5.78
CA LYS A 52 -6.82 10.32 -5.94
C LYS A 52 -7.29 10.97 -4.65
N ALA A 53 -6.33 11.27 -3.76
CA ALA A 53 -6.59 12.01 -2.53
C ALA A 53 -7.61 13.08 -2.84
N ALA A 54 -8.72 13.12 -2.07
CA ALA A 54 -9.80 14.02 -2.37
C ALA A 54 -9.20 15.42 -2.55
N PRO A 55 -9.49 16.14 -3.65
CA PRO A 55 -8.88 17.46 -3.96
C PRO A 55 -9.00 18.43 -2.78
N ASP A 56 -9.98 18.23 -1.92
CA ASP A 56 -10.17 18.97 -0.69
C ASP A 56 -9.03 18.76 0.34
N ALA A 57 -8.53 17.56 0.54
CA ALA A 57 -7.44 17.29 1.50
C ALA A 57 -6.14 17.99 1.08
N VAL A 58 -5.79 17.91 -0.20
CA VAL A 58 -4.61 18.61 -0.75
C VAL A 58 -4.75 20.12 -0.59
N SER A 59 -5.93 20.67 -0.89
CA SER A 59 -6.19 22.11 -0.79
C SER A 59 -6.09 22.61 0.65
N ARG A 60 -6.59 21.83 1.61
CA ARG A 60 -6.47 22.15 3.04
C ARG A 60 -5.02 22.16 3.51
N LEU A 61 -4.23 21.15 3.11
CA LEU A 61 -2.81 21.10 3.43
C LEU A 61 -2.02 22.25 2.79
N GLN A 62 -2.43 22.70 1.60
CA GLN A 62 -1.80 23.87 0.97
C GLN A 62 -2.04 25.17 1.71
N ALA A 63 -3.06 25.26 2.56
CA ALA A 63 -3.25 26.41 3.46
C ALA A 63 -2.24 26.44 4.60
N VAL A 64 -1.59 25.32 4.91
CA VAL A 64 -0.46 25.27 5.85
C VAL A 64 0.78 25.84 5.16
N ALA A 65 1.54 26.71 5.87
CA ALA A 65 2.77 27.28 5.34
C ALA A 65 3.74 26.19 4.85
N PRO A 66 4.53 26.43 3.79
CA PRO A 66 5.57 25.50 3.37
C PRO A 66 6.51 25.14 4.54
N ALA A 67 7.07 23.94 4.47
CA ALA A 67 8.06 23.49 5.45
C ALA A 67 9.26 24.44 5.49
N ASP A 68 9.67 24.81 6.68
CA ASP A 68 10.85 25.65 6.92
C ASP A 68 11.96 24.79 7.58
N PRO A 69 12.93 24.29 6.82
CA PRO A 69 13.99 23.44 7.36
C PRO A 69 14.83 24.12 8.44
N ALA A 70 14.89 25.47 8.46
CA ALA A 70 15.63 26.22 9.48
C ALA A 70 14.98 26.12 10.87
N LYS A 71 13.68 25.79 10.91
CA LYS A 71 12.94 25.56 12.15
C LYS A 71 13.01 24.11 12.63
N PHE A 72 13.50 23.19 11.78
CA PHE A 72 13.67 21.82 12.22
C PHE A 72 14.79 21.79 13.24
N PRO A 73 14.52 21.44 14.52
CA PRO A 73 15.61 21.15 15.43
C PRO A 73 16.44 20.03 14.78
N ALA A 74 17.73 19.99 15.08
CA ALA A 74 18.61 18.94 14.58
C ALA A 74 18.08 17.58 15.08
N LEU A 75 17.22 16.97 14.26
CA LEU A 75 16.35 15.83 14.59
C LEU A 75 17.12 14.53 14.61
N ARG A 76 18.03 14.40 15.54
CA ARG A 76 18.54 13.09 15.96
C ARG A 76 17.63 12.43 17.00
N GLU A 77 16.75 13.21 17.60
CA GLU A 77 15.84 12.71 18.64
C GLU A 77 14.41 13.14 18.35
N SER A 78 13.53 12.16 18.15
CA SER A 78 12.08 12.34 17.95
C SER A 78 11.36 13.09 19.07
N LYS A 79 12.01 13.23 20.24
CA LYS A 79 11.46 13.85 21.46
C LYS A 79 11.14 15.34 21.33
N HIS A 80 11.69 16.03 20.33
CA HIS A 80 11.51 17.46 20.13
C HIS A 80 10.74 17.78 18.84
N TRP A 81 10.12 16.79 18.24
CA TRP A 81 9.34 17.00 17.04
C TRP A 81 7.91 17.39 17.39
N SER A 82 7.52 18.63 17.10
CA SER A 82 6.20 19.17 17.44
C SER A 82 5.18 19.12 16.29
N ASN A 83 5.61 18.80 15.08
CA ASN A 83 4.73 18.56 13.94
C ASN A 83 4.12 17.12 13.99
N PRO A 84 3.15 16.80 13.13
CA PRO A 84 2.63 15.44 13.04
C PRO A 84 3.71 14.41 12.81
N TYR A 85 3.59 13.29 13.49
CA TYR A 85 4.52 12.18 13.49
C TYR A 85 3.81 10.90 13.07
N LEU A 86 4.35 10.20 12.10
CA LEU A 86 3.78 8.96 11.57
C LEU A 86 4.65 7.75 11.95
N VAL A 87 4.01 6.69 12.38
CA VAL A 87 4.65 5.39 12.62
C VAL A 87 4.08 4.39 11.61
N VAL A 88 4.88 4.01 10.63
CA VAL A 88 4.45 3.06 9.59
C VAL A 88 4.73 1.65 10.05
N ARG A 89 3.67 0.81 10.11
CA ARG A 89 3.68 -0.61 10.48
C ARG A 89 3.14 -1.47 9.32
N PRO A 90 3.32 -2.79 9.36
CA PRO A 90 2.76 -3.69 8.36
C PRO A 90 1.24 -3.62 8.27
N GLU A 91 0.56 -3.51 9.40
CA GLU A 91 -0.91 -3.55 9.51
C GLU A 91 -1.58 -2.19 9.41
N ALA A 92 -0.88 -1.09 9.74
CA ALA A 92 -1.47 0.23 9.84
C ALA A 92 -0.42 1.35 9.90
N VAL A 93 -0.90 2.59 9.95
CA VAL A 93 -0.10 3.79 10.21
C VAL A 93 -0.61 4.47 11.46
N GLY A 94 0.26 4.70 12.42
CA GLY A 94 -0.03 5.49 13.61
C GLY A 94 0.24 6.97 13.35
N LEU A 95 -0.71 7.84 13.68
CA LEU A 95 -0.54 9.28 13.67
C LEU A 95 -0.49 9.80 15.11
N LEU A 96 0.57 10.50 15.44
CA LEU A 96 0.76 11.18 16.72
C LEU A 96 0.89 12.68 16.47
N THR A 97 0.27 13.46 17.35
CA THR A 97 0.37 14.94 17.34
C THR A 97 0.59 15.44 18.76
N GLU A 98 1.25 16.57 18.94
CA GLU A 98 1.37 17.20 20.27
C GLU A 98 0.01 17.55 20.87
N VAL A 99 -0.96 17.88 20.01
CA VAL A 99 -2.32 18.24 20.45
C VAL A 99 -3.05 17.04 21.07
N ALA A 100 -2.68 15.83 20.65
CA ALA A 100 -3.21 14.56 21.18
C ALA A 100 -2.15 13.78 21.96
N ALA A 101 -1.42 14.49 22.81
CA ALA A 101 -0.13 14.11 23.42
C ALA A 101 0.00 12.73 24.09
N ASN A 102 -0.96 11.82 23.95
CA ASN A 102 -0.84 10.43 24.40
C ASN A 102 -1.75 9.46 23.63
N GLU A 103 -2.44 9.90 22.60
CA GLU A 103 -3.32 9.01 21.80
C GLU A 103 -2.79 8.85 20.38
N GLU A 104 -2.34 7.67 20.06
CA GLU A 104 -1.99 7.29 18.71
C GLU A 104 -3.27 6.99 17.92
N GLN A 105 -3.54 7.77 16.88
CA GLN A 105 -4.63 7.48 15.95
C GLN A 105 -4.17 6.43 14.95
N ILE A 106 -4.82 5.28 14.92
CA ILE A 106 -4.51 4.20 13.97
C ILE A 106 -5.30 4.41 12.68
N LEU A 107 -4.58 4.46 11.56
CA LEU A 107 -5.10 4.77 10.24
C LEU A 107 -4.72 3.69 9.23
N LYS A 108 -5.50 3.59 8.15
CA LYS A 108 -5.03 2.92 6.94
C LYS A 108 -4.06 3.83 6.20
N PRO A 109 -3.08 3.27 5.46
CA PRO A 109 -2.13 4.09 4.70
C PRO A 109 -2.80 5.12 3.78
N GLU A 110 -3.93 4.75 3.17
CA GLU A 110 -4.71 5.57 2.22
C GLU A 110 -5.48 6.72 2.91
N ASP A 111 -5.70 6.65 4.21
CA ASP A 111 -6.44 7.66 4.99
C ASP A 111 -5.52 8.71 5.62
N VAL A 112 -4.19 8.53 5.55
CA VAL A 112 -3.20 9.39 6.21
C VAL A 112 -3.32 10.84 5.75
N LEU A 113 -3.40 11.07 4.46
CA LEU A 113 -3.46 12.44 3.93
C LEU A 113 -4.72 13.17 4.38
N LYS A 114 -5.86 12.47 4.42
CA LYS A 114 -7.13 13.01 4.91
C LYS A 114 -7.03 13.38 6.40
N ALA A 115 -6.50 12.48 7.23
CA ALA A 115 -6.32 12.73 8.65
C ALA A 115 -5.39 13.92 8.91
N LEU A 116 -4.30 14.04 8.17
CA LEU A 116 -3.39 15.19 8.25
C LEU A 116 -4.07 16.51 7.83
N ALA A 117 -4.95 16.47 6.83
CA ALA A 117 -5.68 17.65 6.37
C ALA A 117 -6.78 18.12 7.35
N GLU A 118 -7.18 17.26 8.29
CA GLU A 118 -8.14 17.58 9.34
C GLU A 118 -7.47 18.24 10.57
N LEU A 119 -6.14 18.20 10.64
CA LEU A 119 -5.40 18.79 11.75
C LEU A 119 -5.47 20.33 11.70
N PRO A 120 -5.57 20.99 12.87
CA PRO A 120 -5.53 22.45 12.95
C PRO A 120 -4.15 23.00 12.52
N VAL A 121 -4.12 24.22 12.04
CA VAL A 121 -2.85 24.89 11.62
C VAL A 121 -1.84 24.93 12.77
N SER A 122 -2.29 25.01 14.02
CA SER A 122 -1.43 24.97 15.21
C SER A 122 -0.64 23.66 15.37
N ALA A 123 -1.09 22.56 14.73
CA ALA A 123 -0.35 21.30 14.74
C ALA A 123 0.89 21.31 13.81
N TRP A 124 1.13 22.44 13.10
CA TRP A 124 2.18 22.57 12.09
C TRP A 124 3.19 23.69 12.40
N PRO A 125 3.82 23.72 13.59
CA PRO A 125 4.74 24.80 13.96
C PRO A 125 5.94 24.96 13.03
N TYR A 126 6.37 23.88 12.36
CA TYR A 126 7.48 23.89 11.40
C TYR A 126 7.02 24.03 9.94
N GLY A 127 5.73 24.36 9.73
CA GLY A 127 5.13 24.33 8.41
C GLY A 127 4.79 22.90 7.97
N ARG A 128 4.50 22.73 6.70
CA ARG A 128 3.97 21.49 6.09
C ARG A 128 5.06 20.41 5.99
N ALA A 129 5.39 19.81 7.13
CA ALA A 129 6.36 18.74 7.25
C ALA A 129 5.89 17.68 8.24
N VAL A 130 6.18 16.43 7.99
CA VAL A 130 5.91 15.29 8.89
C VAL A 130 7.19 14.52 9.16
N ALA A 131 7.30 13.93 10.35
CA ALA A 131 8.31 12.94 10.64
C ALA A 131 7.73 11.54 10.44
N ILE A 132 8.51 10.62 9.87
CA ILE A 132 8.09 9.24 9.65
C ILE A 132 9.11 8.29 10.24
N LEU A 133 8.66 7.47 11.17
CA LEU A 133 9.35 6.28 11.64
C LEU A 133 8.80 5.05 10.90
N VAL A 134 9.68 4.23 10.38
CA VAL A 134 9.32 2.91 9.88
C VAL A 134 9.61 1.89 10.98
N ASP A 135 8.57 1.29 11.56
CA ASP A 135 8.73 0.31 12.64
C ASP A 135 9.12 -1.05 12.08
N ALA A 136 10.41 -1.21 11.82
CA ALA A 136 10.97 -2.47 11.33
C ALA A 136 10.90 -3.60 12.38
N LYS A 137 10.75 -3.27 13.66
CA LYS A 137 10.62 -4.28 14.75
C LYS A 137 9.26 -4.97 14.73
N ALA A 138 8.25 -4.34 14.12
CA ALA A 138 6.94 -4.95 13.90
C ALA A 138 6.95 -6.05 12.83
N THR A 139 8.09 -6.27 12.11
CA THR A 139 8.16 -7.26 11.05
C THR A 139 8.64 -8.60 11.57
N SER A 140 7.75 -9.59 11.66
CA SER A 140 8.06 -10.96 12.08
C SER A 140 8.14 -11.94 10.91
N SER A 141 7.57 -11.60 9.75
CA SER A 141 7.49 -12.44 8.56
C SER A 141 7.92 -11.70 7.29
N GLU A 142 8.14 -12.44 6.21
CA GLU A 142 8.37 -11.82 4.90
C GLU A 142 7.13 -11.08 4.38
N GLN A 143 5.91 -11.55 4.73
CA GLN A 143 4.68 -10.85 4.45
C GLN A 143 4.64 -9.48 5.13
N ASP A 144 5.05 -9.40 6.41
CA ASP A 144 5.11 -8.12 7.12
C ASP A 144 6.09 -7.15 6.44
N LYS A 145 7.23 -7.64 6.01
CA LYS A 145 8.21 -6.81 5.29
C LYS A 145 7.67 -6.27 3.96
N ILE A 146 6.91 -7.09 3.23
CA ILE A 146 6.23 -6.68 1.98
C ILE A 146 5.17 -5.63 2.30
N ALA A 147 4.32 -5.88 3.30
CA ALA A 147 3.27 -4.97 3.73
C ALA A 147 3.85 -3.63 4.19
N LEU A 148 4.91 -3.64 5.01
CA LEU A 148 5.60 -2.44 5.47
C LEU A 148 6.15 -1.60 4.32
N ARG A 149 6.80 -2.24 3.33
CA ARG A 149 7.31 -1.53 2.14
C ARG A 149 6.18 -0.91 1.32
N ARG A 150 5.08 -1.64 1.16
CA ARG A 150 3.87 -1.16 0.47
C ARG A 150 3.29 0.06 1.19
N ASN A 151 3.05 -0.03 2.50
CA ASN A 151 2.47 1.04 3.30
C ASN A 151 3.36 2.29 3.28
N ARG A 152 4.68 2.10 3.42
CA ARG A 152 5.65 3.19 3.27
C ARG A 152 5.55 3.86 1.89
N GLY A 153 5.42 3.08 0.83
CA GLY A 153 5.28 3.60 -0.54
C GLY A 153 4.01 4.41 -0.74
N ILE A 154 2.86 3.93 -0.22
CA ILE A 154 1.58 4.62 -0.29
C ILE A 154 1.68 5.97 0.44
N VAL A 155 2.09 5.94 1.71
CA VAL A 155 2.21 7.15 2.54
C VAL A 155 3.16 8.18 1.91
N ALA A 156 4.33 7.75 1.44
CA ALA A 156 5.28 8.66 0.79
C ALA A 156 4.70 9.27 -0.49
N GLY A 157 4.02 8.49 -1.32
CA GLY A 157 3.40 8.97 -2.55
C GLY A 157 2.31 10.01 -2.30
N GLU A 158 1.43 9.76 -1.32
CA GLU A 158 0.38 10.71 -0.95
C GLU A 158 0.94 12.03 -0.40
N LEU A 159 1.91 11.96 0.50
CA LEU A 159 2.55 13.15 1.06
C LEU A 159 3.29 13.97 0.00
N GLN A 160 3.99 13.32 -0.92
CA GLN A 160 4.65 13.99 -2.04
C GLN A 160 3.64 14.67 -2.97
N SER A 161 2.51 14.04 -3.27
CA SER A 161 1.45 14.62 -4.09
C SER A 161 0.84 15.89 -3.50
N ALA A 162 0.84 15.98 -2.17
CA ALA A 162 0.38 17.14 -1.41
C ALA A 162 1.49 18.14 -1.07
N HIS A 163 2.72 17.94 -1.57
CA HIS A 163 3.89 18.75 -1.27
C HIS A 163 4.19 18.87 0.24
N VAL A 164 3.99 17.80 0.98
CA VAL A 164 4.37 17.69 2.39
C VAL A 164 5.82 17.24 2.47
N ALA A 165 6.65 17.96 3.18
CA ALA A 165 8.03 17.56 3.40
C ALA A 165 8.10 16.37 4.36
N ILE A 166 8.93 15.38 4.01
CA ILE A 166 9.08 14.16 4.80
C ILE A 166 10.44 14.17 5.48
N ASN A 167 10.45 14.03 6.79
CA ASN A 167 11.64 13.76 7.59
C ASN A 167 11.67 12.29 8.02
N TRP A 168 12.54 11.50 7.41
CA TRP A 168 12.69 10.10 7.77
C TRP A 168 13.50 9.93 9.03
N ILE A 169 12.94 9.26 10.03
CA ILE A 169 13.63 8.93 11.27
C ILE A 169 14.25 7.55 11.12
N PRO A 170 15.57 7.40 11.38
CA PRO A 170 16.21 6.10 11.32
C PRO A 170 15.63 5.19 12.41
N SER A 171 15.26 3.96 12.02
CA SER A 171 14.92 2.90 12.97
C SER A 171 16.18 2.48 13.73
N SER A 172 16.19 2.68 15.02
CA SER A 172 17.29 2.26 15.92
C SER A 172 17.19 0.77 16.29
#